data_2126e950a102d94fc1a3ffc7c4a8b142
#
_entry.id   2126e950a102d94fc1a3ffc7c4a8b142
#
_cell.length_a   1.000
_cell.length_b   1.000
_cell.length_c   1.000
_cell.angle_alpha   90.00
_cell.angle_beta   90.00
_cell.angle_gamma   90.00
#
_symmetry.space_group_name_H-M   'P 1'
#
loop_
_entity.id
_entity.type
_entity.pdbx_description
1 polymer ?
#
loop_
_entity_poly.entity_id
_entity_poly.type
_entity_poly.pdbx_seq_one_letter_code
_entity_poly.pdbx_strand_id
1 'polypeptide(L)'
;AMRPIDTLAIPLGPGAPGAFLHSLGNDTEPERFTDLKVFGALLPDLYAIFARPGVHLKSGFFGPAERFLRDTGADVDFVPADFRRFEPTLAHLKPRVLALAASMPVDGRVSLSLHAGAFTKEISSVISDPDRVLIVECSPNFPRTFGAGTYEHSIGIEDIDFLLLSDRVALNLADVPASEAENQIADIAVTYIHDGCTLQTGIGGIPTQVATKLAAGSGGDYGVHSEMFTTGLMRLHLAGKVTNRKGTEFDGFSVTTFAAGEPDLYTWLHENHDVRFMPVGIVNSPEVISRNRNMVSINGAMAIDLSGQVIADSINGKQFSGIGGHEDFVSGPGLSTHGRSLLCLPSTSVVNGVVISRILGRMPEGSVVTTPRHQVDVVI
;
A
#
# COMPACT_ATOMS: atom_id res chain seq x y z
N ALA A 1 -20.56 -17.96 -9.96
CA ALA A 1 -19.49 -18.06 -8.95
C ALA A 1 -19.96 -17.58 -7.58
N MET A 2 -20.55 -16.39 -7.47
CA MET A 2 -21.01 -15.79 -6.19
C MET A 2 -22.34 -16.41 -5.72
N ARG A 3 -22.44 -16.65 -4.42
CA ARG A 3 -23.64 -17.17 -3.72
C ARG A 3 -24.36 -16.03 -3.00
N PRO A 4 -25.68 -16.18 -2.65
CA PRO A 4 -26.39 -15.16 -1.84
C PRO A 4 -25.78 -14.91 -0.46
N ILE A 5 -25.27 -15.96 0.18
CA ILE A 5 -24.45 -15.89 1.39
C ILE A 5 -23.04 -16.28 0.99
N ASP A 6 -22.07 -15.35 1.13
CA ASP A 6 -20.72 -15.58 0.65
C ASP A 6 -19.66 -14.76 1.39
N THR A 7 -18.41 -15.12 1.14
CA THR A 7 -17.24 -14.39 1.62
C THR A 7 -16.30 -14.10 0.45
N LEU A 8 -15.96 -12.85 0.27
CA LEU A 8 -15.09 -12.35 -0.79
C LEU A 8 -13.88 -11.64 -0.19
N ALA A 9 -12.68 -11.92 -0.69
CA ALA A 9 -11.54 -11.06 -0.42
C ALA A 9 -11.01 -10.43 -1.72
N ILE A 10 -10.62 -9.17 -1.64
CA ILE A 10 -10.04 -8.38 -2.72
C ILE A 10 -8.77 -7.68 -2.25
N PRO A 11 -7.70 -7.61 -3.06
CA PRO A 11 -6.51 -6.86 -2.74
C PRO A 11 -6.77 -5.35 -2.60
N LEU A 12 -5.88 -4.66 -1.91
CA LEU A 12 -5.94 -3.20 -1.79
C LEU A 12 -5.64 -2.51 -3.13
N GLY A 13 -6.22 -1.34 -3.30
CA GLY A 13 -5.89 -0.35 -4.33
C GLY A 13 -5.66 -0.94 -5.72
N PRO A 14 -4.42 -0.93 -6.21
CA PRO A 14 -4.11 -1.33 -7.59
C PRO A 14 -4.38 -2.81 -7.89
N GLY A 15 -4.47 -3.67 -6.88
CA GLY A 15 -4.79 -5.09 -7.05
C GLY A 15 -6.30 -5.39 -7.11
N ALA A 16 -7.17 -4.42 -6.83
CA ALA A 16 -8.62 -4.64 -6.79
C ALA A 16 -9.20 -4.94 -8.19
N PRO A 17 -10.07 -5.97 -8.34
CA PRO A 17 -10.67 -6.37 -9.61
C PRO A 17 -11.88 -5.49 -9.93
N GLY A 18 -11.65 -4.28 -10.44
CA GLY A 18 -12.69 -3.25 -10.51
C GLY A 18 -13.80 -3.53 -11.50
N ALA A 19 -13.55 -4.13 -12.66
CA ALA A 19 -14.62 -4.48 -13.59
C ALA A 19 -15.54 -5.56 -12.99
N PHE A 20 -14.96 -6.53 -12.26
CA PHE A 20 -15.73 -7.52 -11.51
C PHE A 20 -16.60 -6.84 -10.44
N LEU A 21 -16.04 -5.92 -9.64
CA LEU A 21 -16.78 -5.20 -8.59
C LEU A 21 -17.88 -4.32 -9.16
N HIS A 22 -17.65 -3.61 -10.28
CA HIS A 22 -18.67 -2.86 -10.98
C HIS A 22 -19.78 -3.77 -11.51
N SER A 23 -19.43 -4.94 -12.06
CA SER A 23 -20.42 -5.92 -12.54
C SER A 23 -21.32 -6.41 -11.39
N LEU A 24 -20.77 -6.70 -10.22
CA LEU A 24 -21.57 -7.06 -9.04
C LEU A 24 -22.47 -5.92 -8.56
N GLY A 25 -21.99 -4.68 -8.64
CA GLY A 25 -22.78 -3.50 -8.25
C GLY A 25 -23.92 -3.20 -9.21
N ASN A 26 -23.74 -3.49 -10.50
CA ASN A 26 -24.73 -3.27 -11.56
C ASN A 26 -25.71 -4.42 -11.74
N ASP A 27 -25.61 -5.50 -10.93
CA ASP A 27 -26.57 -6.59 -10.95
C ASP A 27 -27.98 -6.06 -10.66
N THR A 28 -28.96 -6.42 -11.50
CA THR A 28 -30.34 -5.92 -11.44
C THR A 28 -31.18 -6.61 -10.37
N GLU A 29 -30.69 -7.71 -9.77
CA GLU A 29 -31.37 -8.40 -8.69
C GLU A 29 -31.12 -7.65 -7.35
N PRO A 30 -32.13 -6.98 -6.76
CA PRO A 30 -31.90 -6.19 -5.53
C PRO A 30 -31.45 -7.02 -4.34
N GLU A 31 -31.96 -8.28 -4.26
CA GLU A 31 -31.70 -9.22 -3.17
C GLU A 31 -30.67 -10.31 -3.57
N ARG A 32 -29.79 -9.98 -4.50
CA ARG A 32 -28.75 -10.91 -4.97
C ARG A 32 -27.90 -11.45 -3.82
N PHE A 33 -27.61 -10.59 -2.84
CA PHE A 33 -26.85 -10.95 -1.65
C PHE A 33 -27.71 -10.74 -0.40
N THR A 34 -27.78 -11.76 0.44
CA THR A 34 -28.45 -11.71 1.75
C THR A 34 -27.43 -11.55 2.89
N ASP A 35 -26.19 -12.03 2.71
CA ASP A 35 -25.07 -11.84 3.64
C ASP A 35 -23.75 -12.04 2.85
N LEU A 36 -23.27 -10.97 2.21
CA LEU A 36 -21.97 -10.97 1.55
C LEU A 36 -20.95 -10.22 2.42
N LYS A 37 -19.98 -10.93 2.96
CA LYS A 37 -18.87 -10.35 3.72
C LYS A 37 -17.68 -10.14 2.80
N VAL A 38 -17.23 -8.90 2.66
CA VAL A 38 -16.09 -8.55 1.84
C VAL A 38 -14.95 -8.07 2.74
N PHE A 39 -13.76 -8.60 2.53
CA PHE A 39 -12.52 -8.08 3.12
C PHE A 39 -11.68 -7.43 2.03
N GLY A 40 -11.25 -6.19 2.28
CA GLY A 40 -10.42 -5.41 1.36
C GLY A 40 -9.72 -4.26 2.06
N ALA A 41 -9.15 -3.35 1.30
CA ALA A 41 -8.56 -2.12 1.80
C ALA A 41 -8.36 -1.12 0.65
N LEU A 42 -8.42 0.17 0.96
CA LEU A 42 -8.08 1.26 0.05
C LEU A 42 -8.73 1.08 -1.33
N LEU A 43 -10.05 1.13 -1.36
CA LEU A 43 -10.80 0.98 -2.61
C LEU A 43 -10.37 2.06 -3.62
N PRO A 44 -9.98 1.67 -4.84
CA PRO A 44 -9.53 2.64 -5.85
C PRO A 44 -10.67 3.42 -6.50
N ASP A 45 -11.92 2.98 -6.31
CA ASP A 45 -13.11 3.59 -6.88
C ASP A 45 -14.34 3.36 -5.98
N LEU A 46 -15.45 4.05 -6.27
CA LEU A 46 -16.74 3.83 -5.64
C LEU A 46 -17.49 2.71 -6.38
N TYR A 47 -17.58 1.57 -5.76
CA TYR A 47 -18.30 0.41 -6.28
C TYR A 47 -19.69 0.33 -5.67
N ALA A 48 -20.73 0.37 -6.51
CA ALA A 48 -22.14 0.32 -6.05
C ALA A 48 -22.47 -0.93 -5.23
N ILE A 49 -21.71 -2.02 -5.39
CA ILE A 49 -21.86 -3.25 -4.59
C ILE A 49 -21.82 -2.97 -3.08
N PHE A 50 -20.95 -2.07 -2.62
CA PHE A 50 -20.78 -1.78 -1.19
C PHE A 50 -21.87 -0.90 -0.58
N ALA A 51 -22.76 -0.35 -1.40
CA ALA A 51 -23.97 0.36 -0.94
C ALA A 51 -25.22 -0.52 -0.96
N ARG A 52 -25.11 -1.80 -1.36
CA ARG A 52 -26.25 -2.72 -1.44
C ARG A 52 -26.59 -3.30 -0.06
N PRO A 53 -27.89 -3.50 0.25
CA PRO A 53 -28.31 -4.26 1.43
C PRO A 53 -27.70 -5.67 1.45
N GLY A 54 -27.35 -6.16 2.64
CA GLY A 54 -26.74 -7.49 2.81
C GLY A 54 -25.29 -7.60 2.37
N VAL A 55 -24.62 -6.47 2.09
CA VAL A 55 -23.18 -6.44 1.79
C VAL A 55 -22.44 -5.70 2.92
N HIS A 56 -21.45 -6.36 3.50
CA HIS A 56 -20.67 -5.90 4.65
C HIS A 56 -19.20 -5.79 4.25
N LEU A 57 -18.66 -4.58 4.20
CA LEU A 57 -17.25 -4.34 3.90
C LEU A 57 -16.43 -4.22 5.19
N LYS A 58 -15.41 -5.06 5.34
CA LYS A 58 -14.34 -4.89 6.32
C LYS A 58 -13.10 -4.37 5.60
N SER A 59 -12.72 -3.12 5.86
CA SER A 59 -11.59 -2.49 5.21
C SER A 59 -10.43 -2.28 6.18
N GLY A 60 -9.24 -2.70 5.76
CA GLY A 60 -8.02 -2.50 6.52
C GLY A 60 -7.38 -1.13 6.30
N PHE A 61 -7.87 -0.36 5.34
CA PHE A 61 -7.37 1.00 5.06
C PHE A 61 -8.47 1.86 4.44
N PHE A 62 -8.85 2.93 5.11
CA PHE A 62 -9.88 3.85 4.62
C PHE A 62 -9.29 4.86 3.64
N GLY A 63 -9.67 4.72 2.37
CA GLY A 63 -9.47 5.73 1.34
C GLY A 63 -10.68 6.70 1.26
N PRO A 64 -10.70 7.57 0.25
CA PRO A 64 -11.85 8.43 -0.01
C PRO A 64 -13.16 7.66 -0.20
N ALA A 65 -13.11 6.49 -0.87
CA ALA A 65 -14.27 5.65 -1.14
C ALA A 65 -14.87 5.07 0.13
N GLU A 66 -14.05 4.47 1.02
CA GLU A 66 -14.52 3.93 2.28
C GLU A 66 -15.11 5.01 3.19
N ARG A 67 -14.47 6.19 3.25
CA ARG A 67 -15.02 7.32 4.02
C ARG A 67 -16.36 7.76 3.49
N PHE A 68 -16.52 7.88 2.18
CA PHE A 68 -17.80 8.23 1.55
C PHE A 68 -18.88 7.18 1.84
N LEU A 69 -18.57 5.90 1.66
CA LEU A 69 -19.49 4.79 1.95
C LEU A 69 -19.95 4.82 3.41
N ARG A 70 -19.02 4.93 4.36
CA ARG A 70 -19.34 5.05 5.79
C ARG A 70 -20.23 6.26 6.08
N ASP A 71 -19.87 7.44 5.55
CA ASP A 71 -20.56 8.69 5.83
C ASP A 71 -21.95 8.75 5.16
N THR A 72 -22.22 7.91 4.16
CA THR A 72 -23.54 7.73 3.52
C THR A 72 -24.34 6.56 4.09
N GLY A 73 -23.83 5.86 5.12
CA GLY A 73 -24.58 4.83 5.85
C GLY A 73 -24.44 3.43 5.29
N ALA A 74 -23.50 3.16 4.41
CA ALA A 74 -23.14 1.80 4.01
C ALA A 74 -22.49 1.04 5.19
N ASP A 75 -22.62 -0.28 5.19
CA ASP A 75 -22.05 -1.14 6.23
C ASP A 75 -20.55 -1.35 5.98
N VAL A 76 -19.74 -0.48 6.58
CA VAL A 76 -18.29 -0.47 6.43
C VAL A 76 -17.59 -0.41 7.78
N ASP A 77 -16.90 -1.48 8.13
CA ASP A 77 -16.08 -1.59 9.34
C ASP A 77 -14.60 -1.40 9.05
N PHE A 78 -13.89 -0.71 9.96
CA PHE A 78 -12.44 -0.62 9.92
C PHE A 78 -11.78 -1.77 10.68
N VAL A 79 -10.75 -2.37 10.07
CA VAL A 79 -9.91 -3.41 10.70
C VAL A 79 -8.57 -2.80 11.09
N PRO A 80 -8.34 -2.49 12.38
CA PRO A 80 -7.09 -1.90 12.84
C PRO A 80 -5.98 -2.96 12.90
N ALA A 81 -5.11 -2.95 11.89
CA ALA A 81 -3.97 -3.86 11.82
C ALA A 81 -2.85 -3.28 10.95
N ASP A 82 -1.61 -3.59 11.27
CA ASP A 82 -0.47 -3.38 10.37
C ASP A 82 -0.68 -4.17 9.08
N PHE A 83 -0.18 -3.67 7.97
CA PHE A 83 -0.41 -4.31 6.68
C PHE A 83 0.11 -5.76 6.62
N ARG A 84 1.26 -6.04 7.24
CA ARG A 84 1.80 -7.42 7.33
C ARG A 84 0.85 -8.40 8.05
N ARG A 85 -0.04 -7.91 8.92
CA ARG A 85 -1.02 -8.74 9.66
C ARG A 85 -2.23 -9.11 8.83
N PHE A 86 -2.41 -8.55 7.65
CA PHE A 86 -3.51 -8.94 6.76
C PHE A 86 -3.33 -10.33 6.19
N GLU A 87 -2.09 -10.80 6.01
CA GLU A 87 -1.82 -12.17 5.58
C GLU A 87 -2.38 -13.22 6.57
N PRO A 88 -2.03 -13.21 7.88
CA PRO A 88 -2.65 -14.12 8.84
C PRO A 88 -4.15 -13.84 9.06
N THR A 89 -4.62 -12.60 8.88
CA THR A 89 -6.04 -12.28 8.95
C THR A 89 -6.81 -12.98 7.84
N LEU A 90 -6.34 -12.94 6.60
CA LEU A 90 -6.94 -13.64 5.47
C LEU A 90 -6.94 -15.16 5.67
N ALA A 91 -5.82 -15.71 6.16
CA ALA A 91 -5.73 -17.15 6.47
C ALA A 91 -6.75 -17.59 7.55
N HIS A 92 -7.08 -16.70 8.50
CA HIS A 92 -8.11 -16.94 9.50
C HIS A 92 -9.54 -16.81 8.93
N LEU A 93 -9.78 -15.79 8.11
CA LEU A 93 -11.09 -15.54 7.50
C LEU A 93 -11.48 -16.60 6.48
N LYS A 94 -10.51 -17.21 5.80
CA LYS A 94 -10.72 -18.22 4.75
C LYS A 94 -11.82 -17.82 3.77
N PRO A 95 -11.71 -16.68 3.07
CA PRO A 95 -12.75 -16.25 2.14
C PRO A 95 -12.96 -17.31 1.07
N ARG A 96 -14.23 -17.64 0.79
CA ARG A 96 -14.55 -18.64 -0.25
C ARG A 96 -14.15 -18.16 -1.63
N VAL A 97 -14.34 -16.88 -1.91
CA VAL A 97 -13.97 -16.27 -3.19
C VAL A 97 -12.80 -15.31 -2.97
N LEU A 98 -11.79 -15.49 -3.79
CA LEU A 98 -10.68 -14.55 -3.93
C LEU A 98 -10.74 -13.93 -5.32
N ALA A 99 -10.82 -12.61 -5.42
CA ALA A 99 -10.86 -11.93 -6.71
C ALA A 99 -9.77 -10.85 -6.76
N LEU A 100 -9.00 -10.80 -7.83
CA LEU A 100 -7.85 -9.90 -7.99
C LEU A 100 -7.65 -9.44 -9.44
N ALA A 101 -6.92 -8.35 -9.61
CA ALA A 101 -6.48 -7.85 -10.92
C ALA A 101 -5.07 -8.37 -11.26
N ALA A 102 -4.82 -8.63 -12.55
CA ALA A 102 -3.57 -9.17 -13.06
C ALA A 102 -3.24 -8.64 -14.46
N SER A 103 -2.01 -8.87 -14.91
CA SER A 103 -1.59 -8.60 -16.29
C SER A 103 -2.28 -9.56 -17.28
N MET A 104 -2.17 -9.25 -18.57
CA MET A 104 -2.54 -10.23 -19.60
C MET A 104 -1.68 -11.48 -19.48
N PRO A 105 -2.23 -12.67 -19.86
CA PRO A 105 -1.48 -13.91 -19.87
C PRO A 105 -0.28 -13.88 -20.83
N VAL A 106 0.86 -14.39 -20.38
CA VAL A 106 2.05 -14.66 -21.20
C VAL A 106 2.59 -16.02 -20.81
N ASP A 107 2.83 -16.87 -21.78
CA ASP A 107 3.37 -18.24 -21.59
C ASP A 107 2.56 -19.08 -20.58
N GLY A 108 1.23 -18.99 -20.64
CA GLY A 108 0.33 -19.74 -19.76
C GLY A 108 0.24 -19.21 -18.32
N ARG A 109 0.81 -18.04 -18.01
CA ARG A 109 0.78 -17.43 -16.67
C ARG A 109 0.32 -15.97 -16.72
N VAL A 110 -0.34 -15.52 -15.66
CA VAL A 110 -0.67 -14.11 -15.41
C VAL A 110 0.22 -13.58 -14.29
N SER A 111 0.79 -12.40 -14.46
CA SER A 111 1.49 -11.72 -13.37
C SER A 111 0.47 -11.04 -12.45
N LEU A 112 0.70 -11.04 -11.13
CA LEU A 112 -0.09 -10.28 -10.15
C LEU A 112 0.04 -8.75 -10.34
N SER A 113 0.85 -8.33 -11.29
CA SER A 113 1.01 -6.95 -11.74
C SER A 113 1.42 -6.02 -10.58
N LEU A 114 0.58 -5.08 -10.21
CA LEU A 114 0.91 -3.99 -9.30
C LEU A 114 0.77 -4.35 -7.82
N HIS A 115 0.41 -5.59 -7.47
CA HIS A 115 0.11 -5.95 -6.08
C HIS A 115 0.41 -7.40 -5.75
N ALA A 116 1.41 -7.66 -4.91
CA ALA A 116 1.62 -8.94 -4.22
C ALA A 116 0.90 -8.96 -2.86
N GLY A 117 1.20 -8.00 -2.02
CA GLY A 117 0.52 -7.69 -0.77
C GLY A 117 0.35 -8.88 0.16
N ALA A 118 -0.82 -8.95 0.77
CA ALA A 118 -1.19 -9.99 1.73
C ALA A 118 -1.79 -11.24 1.07
N PHE A 119 -1.88 -11.28 -0.28
CA PHE A 119 -2.68 -12.27 -1.00
C PHE A 119 -1.88 -13.47 -1.50
N THR A 120 -0.57 -13.38 -1.60
CA THR A 120 0.28 -14.43 -2.21
C THR A 120 0.07 -15.80 -1.57
N LYS A 121 0.07 -15.91 -0.24
CA LYS A 121 -0.21 -17.18 0.44
C LYS A 121 -1.66 -17.61 0.31
N GLU A 122 -2.58 -16.65 0.32
CA GLU A 122 -4.01 -16.91 0.21
C GLU A 122 -4.36 -17.46 -1.18
N ILE A 123 -3.73 -16.95 -2.24
CA ILE A 123 -3.86 -17.50 -3.60
C ILE A 123 -3.51 -18.98 -3.62
N SER A 124 -2.37 -19.38 -3.06
CA SER A 124 -1.96 -20.79 -2.99
C SER A 124 -2.95 -21.65 -2.20
N SER A 125 -3.53 -21.09 -1.12
CA SER A 125 -4.54 -21.78 -0.31
C SER A 125 -5.86 -21.95 -1.07
N VAL A 126 -6.26 -20.96 -1.85
CA VAL A 126 -7.48 -21.04 -2.70
C VAL A 126 -7.31 -22.08 -3.79
N ILE A 127 -6.19 -22.06 -4.52
CA ILE A 127 -5.87 -23.04 -5.58
C ILE A 127 -5.90 -24.49 -5.05
N SER A 128 -5.48 -24.70 -3.80
CA SER A 128 -5.41 -26.03 -3.19
C SER A 128 -6.75 -26.53 -2.61
N ASP A 129 -7.78 -25.70 -2.57
CA ASP A 129 -9.07 -26.01 -1.92
C ASP A 129 -10.21 -25.99 -2.95
N PRO A 130 -10.78 -27.17 -3.33
CA PRO A 130 -11.80 -27.27 -4.38
C PRO A 130 -13.13 -26.58 -4.04
N ASP A 131 -13.37 -26.23 -2.78
CA ASP A 131 -14.58 -25.53 -2.37
C ASP A 131 -14.46 -24.01 -2.50
N ARG A 132 -13.26 -23.50 -2.79
CA ARG A 132 -12.95 -22.10 -2.95
C ARG A 132 -12.83 -21.71 -4.43
N VAL A 133 -12.85 -20.42 -4.72
CA VAL A 133 -12.92 -19.89 -6.08
C VAL A 133 -11.92 -18.77 -6.26
N LEU A 134 -11.08 -18.88 -7.30
CA LEU A 134 -10.15 -17.86 -7.73
C LEU A 134 -10.68 -17.14 -8.98
N ILE A 135 -10.94 -15.84 -8.86
CA ILE A 135 -11.36 -14.97 -9.96
C ILE A 135 -10.21 -14.02 -10.29
N VAL A 136 -9.79 -13.98 -11.53
CA VAL A 136 -8.72 -13.09 -11.99
C VAL A 136 -9.21 -12.19 -13.11
N GLU A 137 -9.14 -10.88 -12.90
CA GLU A 137 -9.43 -9.86 -13.90
C GLU A 137 -8.12 -9.44 -14.58
N CYS A 138 -7.98 -9.76 -15.86
CA CYS A 138 -6.82 -9.39 -16.67
C CYS A 138 -7.09 -8.16 -17.53
N SER A 139 -6.11 -7.26 -17.59
CA SER A 139 -6.17 -6.08 -18.48
C SER A 139 -4.82 -5.85 -19.18
N PRO A 140 -4.82 -5.45 -20.47
CA PRO A 140 -3.60 -5.07 -21.18
C PRO A 140 -2.95 -3.81 -20.62
N ASN A 141 -3.66 -3.03 -19.80
CA ASN A 141 -3.17 -1.82 -19.17
C ASN A 141 -2.47 -2.08 -17.81
N PHE A 142 -2.41 -3.34 -17.38
CA PHE A 142 -1.69 -3.73 -16.17
C PHE A 142 -0.31 -4.30 -16.55
N PRO A 143 0.80 -3.75 -16.01
CA PRO A 143 2.15 -4.18 -16.38
C PRO A 143 2.41 -5.61 -15.92
N ARG A 144 3.19 -6.35 -16.71
CA ARG A 144 3.78 -7.61 -16.29
C ARG A 144 4.98 -7.30 -15.40
N THR A 145 4.95 -7.77 -14.17
CA THR A 145 5.98 -7.56 -13.15
C THR A 145 6.44 -8.90 -12.58
N PHE A 146 7.49 -8.91 -11.78
CA PHE A 146 8.15 -10.13 -11.36
C PHE A 146 8.34 -10.22 -9.85
N GLY A 147 8.35 -11.43 -9.30
CA GLY A 147 8.81 -11.75 -7.97
C GLY A 147 10.32 -12.00 -7.91
N ALA A 148 10.83 -12.48 -6.77
CA ALA A 148 12.22 -12.79 -6.55
C ALA A 148 12.41 -14.14 -5.86
N GLY A 149 13.37 -14.93 -6.33
CA GLY A 149 13.70 -16.22 -5.74
C GLY A 149 12.49 -17.18 -5.66
N THR A 150 12.15 -17.60 -4.46
CA THR A 150 11.00 -18.47 -4.18
C THR A 150 9.67 -17.73 -4.06
N TYR A 151 9.69 -16.40 -4.11
CA TYR A 151 8.48 -15.57 -4.03
C TYR A 151 7.90 -15.38 -5.43
N GLU A 152 7.03 -16.32 -5.85
CA GLU A 152 6.33 -16.21 -7.12
C GLU A 152 5.36 -15.04 -7.11
N HIS A 153 5.31 -14.32 -8.24
CA HIS A 153 4.42 -13.19 -8.48
C HIS A 153 3.55 -13.42 -9.71
N SER A 154 3.20 -14.67 -9.94
CA SER A 154 2.37 -15.08 -11.07
C SER A 154 1.55 -16.32 -10.74
N ILE A 155 0.45 -16.53 -11.49
CA ILE A 155 -0.48 -17.64 -11.35
C ILE A 155 -0.57 -18.36 -12.70
N GLY A 156 -0.60 -19.70 -12.72
CA GLY A 156 -0.92 -20.49 -13.89
C GLY A 156 -2.37 -20.28 -14.34
N ILE A 157 -2.63 -20.20 -15.63
CA ILE A 157 -4.00 -20.04 -16.15
C ILE A 157 -4.86 -21.24 -15.73
N GLU A 158 -4.28 -22.42 -15.66
CA GLU A 158 -4.90 -23.67 -15.23
C GLU A 158 -5.40 -23.66 -13.80
N ASP A 159 -4.86 -22.77 -12.96
CA ASP A 159 -5.21 -22.61 -11.54
C ASP A 159 -6.33 -21.58 -11.32
N ILE A 160 -6.82 -20.93 -12.38
CA ILE A 160 -7.82 -19.86 -12.31
C ILE A 160 -9.19 -20.43 -12.65
N ASP A 161 -10.15 -20.32 -11.73
CA ASP A 161 -11.52 -20.78 -11.97
C ASP A 161 -12.29 -19.87 -12.94
N PHE A 162 -12.12 -18.54 -12.80
CA PHE A 162 -12.75 -17.56 -13.69
C PHE A 162 -11.75 -16.47 -14.09
N LEU A 163 -11.44 -16.45 -15.39
CA LEU A 163 -10.63 -15.38 -15.97
C LEU A 163 -11.54 -14.39 -16.69
N LEU A 164 -11.48 -13.14 -16.26
CA LEU A 164 -12.22 -12.02 -16.83
C LEU A 164 -11.27 -11.12 -17.62
N LEU A 165 -11.71 -10.68 -18.79
CA LEU A 165 -10.96 -9.70 -19.57
C LEU A 165 -11.59 -8.32 -19.42
N SER A 166 -10.80 -7.30 -19.17
CA SER A 166 -11.22 -5.90 -19.11
C SER A 166 -10.22 -5.01 -19.85
N ASP A 167 -10.60 -3.78 -20.11
CA ASP A 167 -9.75 -2.72 -20.64
C ASP A 167 -9.39 -1.68 -19.55
N ARG A 168 -9.60 -2.04 -18.27
CA ARG A 168 -9.33 -1.15 -17.14
C ARG A 168 -7.89 -0.65 -17.16
N VAL A 169 -7.74 0.62 -16.83
CA VAL A 169 -6.44 1.25 -16.57
C VAL A 169 -6.08 1.16 -15.09
N ALA A 170 -4.80 1.13 -14.78
CA ALA A 170 -4.32 1.15 -13.40
C ALA A 170 -4.67 2.50 -12.73
N LEU A 171 -4.79 2.47 -11.40
CA LEU A 171 -5.08 3.67 -10.60
C LEU A 171 -4.02 4.75 -10.83
N ASN A 172 -4.45 5.92 -11.33
CA ASN A 172 -3.57 7.07 -11.46
C ASN A 172 -3.51 7.85 -10.14
N LEU A 173 -2.32 7.90 -9.54
CA LEU A 173 -2.02 8.76 -8.40
C LEU A 173 -1.07 9.87 -8.87
N ALA A 174 -1.65 10.98 -9.32
CA ALA A 174 -0.89 12.13 -9.76
C ALA A 174 -0.10 12.76 -8.59
N ASP A 175 1.12 13.18 -8.86
CA ASP A 175 1.90 13.98 -7.93
C ASP A 175 1.20 15.32 -7.67
N VAL A 176 1.00 15.66 -6.42
CA VAL A 176 0.47 16.94 -6.00
C VAL A 176 1.64 17.90 -5.75
N PRO A 177 1.59 19.14 -6.28
CA PRO A 177 2.62 20.14 -6.00
C PRO A 177 2.79 20.35 -4.48
N ALA A 178 4.03 20.27 -4.03
CA ALA A 178 4.33 20.46 -2.62
C ALA A 178 4.20 21.93 -2.21
N SER A 179 3.68 22.17 -1.03
CA SER A 179 3.69 23.48 -0.39
C SER A 179 5.12 23.91 0.00
N GLU A 180 5.30 25.17 0.31
CA GLU A 180 6.61 25.70 0.80
C GLU A 180 7.09 24.97 2.06
N ALA A 181 6.19 24.70 3.01
CA ALA A 181 6.51 23.95 4.23
C ALA A 181 6.97 22.50 3.90
N GLU A 182 6.31 21.82 2.97
CA GLU A 182 6.70 20.47 2.56
C GLU A 182 8.06 20.47 1.84
N ASN A 183 8.37 21.51 1.06
CA ASN A 183 9.69 21.67 0.45
C ASN A 183 10.79 21.88 1.50
N GLN A 184 10.56 22.69 2.53
CA GLN A 184 11.50 22.90 3.63
C GLN A 184 11.70 21.62 4.47
N ILE A 185 10.64 20.88 4.74
CA ILE A 185 10.73 19.56 5.39
C ILE A 185 11.58 18.61 4.56
N ALA A 186 11.36 18.57 3.23
CA ALA A 186 12.15 17.73 2.34
C ALA A 186 13.64 18.14 2.32
N ASP A 187 13.96 19.44 2.39
CA ASP A 187 15.35 19.93 2.51
C ASP A 187 16.04 19.42 3.77
N ILE A 188 15.31 19.35 4.89
CA ILE A 188 15.84 18.78 6.13
C ILE A 188 15.96 17.26 6.01
N ALA A 189 14.93 16.59 5.49
CA ALA A 189 14.90 15.12 5.38
C ALA A 189 16.07 14.57 4.55
N VAL A 190 16.44 15.22 3.43
CA VAL A 190 17.57 14.78 2.59
C VAL A 190 18.91 14.85 3.33
N THR A 191 19.05 15.65 4.39
CA THR A 191 20.31 15.69 5.19
C THR A 191 20.56 14.40 5.98
N TYR A 192 19.54 13.59 6.19
CA TYR A 192 19.64 12.27 6.83
C TYR A 192 19.94 11.14 5.85
N ILE A 193 19.95 11.43 4.53
CA ILE A 193 20.11 10.43 3.48
C ILE A 193 21.49 10.57 2.83
N HIS A 194 22.34 9.57 3.06
CA HIS A 194 23.70 9.53 2.54
C HIS A 194 23.80 8.49 1.42
N ASP A 195 24.93 8.51 0.70
CA ASP A 195 25.25 7.47 -0.28
C ASP A 195 25.22 6.08 0.37
N GLY A 196 24.63 5.13 -0.31
CA GLY A 196 24.45 3.77 0.19
C GLY A 196 23.31 3.58 1.18
N CYS A 197 22.44 4.58 1.39
CA CYS A 197 21.20 4.38 2.15
C CYS A 197 20.22 3.49 1.40
N THR A 198 19.50 2.65 2.14
CA THR A 198 18.31 1.96 1.64
C THR A 198 17.07 2.77 2.00
N LEU A 199 16.21 3.02 1.01
CA LEU A 199 15.10 3.97 1.12
C LEU A 199 13.74 3.29 1.13
N GLN A 200 12.85 3.80 1.98
CA GLN A 200 11.40 3.63 1.88
C GLN A 200 10.78 5.01 1.79
N THR A 201 9.87 5.17 0.84
CA THR A 201 9.06 6.39 0.71
C THR A 201 7.61 6.03 0.39
N GLY A 202 6.69 6.88 0.84
CA GLY A 202 5.27 6.83 0.46
C GLY A 202 4.93 7.80 -0.67
N ILE A 203 3.66 8.15 -0.74
CA ILE A 203 3.10 9.18 -1.62
C ILE A 203 2.86 10.49 -0.86
N GLY A 204 2.69 11.59 -1.59
CA GLY A 204 2.41 12.92 -1.05
C GLY A 204 3.53 13.92 -1.33
N GLY A 205 3.31 15.18 -0.97
CA GLY A 205 4.23 16.27 -1.29
C GLY A 205 5.65 16.06 -0.75
N ILE A 206 5.80 15.70 0.51
CA ILE A 206 7.11 15.51 1.14
C ILE A 206 7.91 14.36 0.50
N PRO A 207 7.40 13.10 0.42
CA PRO A 207 8.14 12.00 -0.21
C PRO A 207 8.51 12.28 -1.66
N THR A 208 7.62 12.89 -2.45
CA THR A 208 7.89 13.26 -3.84
C THR A 208 9.01 14.30 -3.92
N GLN A 209 9.04 15.31 -3.05
CA GLN A 209 10.11 16.31 -3.05
C GLN A 209 11.44 15.72 -2.59
N VAL A 210 11.46 14.84 -1.58
CA VAL A 210 12.68 14.14 -1.18
C VAL A 210 13.25 13.35 -2.36
N ALA A 211 12.43 12.54 -3.04
CA ALA A 211 12.88 11.79 -4.21
C ALA A 211 13.41 12.70 -5.34
N THR A 212 12.72 13.83 -5.60
CA THR A 212 13.13 14.82 -6.61
C THR A 212 14.49 15.44 -6.27
N LYS A 213 14.69 15.84 -5.02
CA LYS A 213 15.97 16.43 -4.55
C LYS A 213 17.11 15.42 -4.61
N LEU A 214 16.87 14.17 -4.22
CA LEU A 214 17.87 13.09 -4.31
C LEU A 214 18.22 12.77 -5.77
N ALA A 215 17.24 12.76 -6.68
CA ALA A 215 17.48 12.53 -8.11
C ALA A 215 18.36 13.63 -8.73
N ALA A 216 18.14 14.88 -8.34
CA ALA A 216 18.91 16.04 -8.82
C ALA A 216 20.25 16.23 -8.09
N GLY A 217 20.42 15.68 -6.89
CA GLY A 217 21.61 15.84 -6.05
C GLY A 217 22.84 15.10 -6.58
N SER A 218 24.00 15.32 -5.95
CA SER A 218 25.27 14.64 -6.29
C SER A 218 25.38 13.23 -5.71
N GLY A 219 24.61 12.89 -4.65
CA GLY A 219 24.60 11.59 -3.99
C GLY A 219 24.05 10.46 -4.86
N GLY A 220 24.10 9.23 -4.36
CA GLY A 220 23.64 8.04 -5.06
C GLY A 220 23.92 6.74 -4.31
N ASP A 221 24.07 5.65 -5.07
CA ASP A 221 24.28 4.30 -4.53
C ASP A 221 23.13 3.83 -3.62
N TYR A 222 21.91 4.30 -3.88
CA TYR A 222 20.76 3.98 -3.03
C TYR A 222 20.27 2.55 -3.26
N GLY A 223 19.79 1.94 -2.20
CA GLY A 223 18.90 0.77 -2.25
C GLY A 223 17.44 1.19 -2.12
N VAL A 224 16.53 0.32 -2.54
CA VAL A 224 15.08 0.48 -2.31
C VAL A 224 14.53 -0.77 -1.65
N HIS A 225 13.92 -0.58 -0.48
CA HIS A 225 13.12 -1.56 0.22
C HIS A 225 11.89 -0.83 0.78
N SER A 226 10.79 -0.87 0.05
CA SER A 226 9.63 -0.01 0.30
C SER A 226 8.33 -0.80 0.18
N GLU A 227 7.38 -0.57 1.07
CA GLU A 227 6.04 -1.13 0.94
C GLU A 227 5.45 -0.81 -0.43
N MET A 228 5.38 0.47 -0.75
CA MET A 228 4.91 0.98 -2.02
C MET A 228 6.08 1.40 -2.90
N PHE A 229 6.05 1.02 -4.18
CA PHE A 229 6.93 1.58 -5.21
C PHE A 229 6.21 2.73 -5.92
N THR A 230 6.82 3.91 -5.90
CA THR A 230 6.20 5.16 -6.35
C THR A 230 6.87 5.76 -7.58
N THR A 231 6.23 6.73 -8.23
CA THR A 231 6.84 7.54 -9.31
C THR A 231 8.15 8.19 -8.84
N GLY A 232 8.23 8.65 -7.60
CA GLY A 232 9.46 9.21 -7.03
C GLY A 232 10.62 8.23 -7.01
N LEU A 233 10.38 6.97 -6.62
CA LEU A 233 11.40 5.91 -6.65
C LEU A 233 11.81 5.55 -8.07
N MET A 234 10.88 5.52 -9.03
CA MET A 234 11.20 5.36 -10.46
C MET A 234 12.14 6.47 -10.94
N ARG A 235 11.89 7.73 -10.57
CA ARG A 235 12.76 8.86 -10.95
C ARG A 235 14.18 8.71 -10.43
N LEU A 236 14.38 8.13 -9.24
CA LEU A 236 15.72 7.79 -8.73
C LEU A 236 16.44 6.76 -9.60
N HIS A 237 15.73 5.73 -10.07
CA HIS A 237 16.27 4.76 -11.03
C HIS A 237 16.65 5.43 -12.35
N LEU A 238 15.76 6.22 -12.94
CA LEU A 238 16.01 6.93 -14.20
C LEU A 238 17.17 7.92 -14.09
N ALA A 239 17.40 8.51 -12.91
CA ALA A 239 18.55 9.37 -12.65
C ALA A 239 19.86 8.59 -12.38
N GLY A 240 19.86 7.26 -12.44
CA GLY A 240 21.03 6.42 -12.16
C GLY A 240 21.51 6.45 -10.71
N LYS A 241 20.62 6.75 -9.77
CA LYS A 241 20.93 6.90 -8.34
C LYS A 241 20.80 5.59 -7.56
N VAL A 242 20.13 4.57 -8.12
CA VAL A 242 19.83 3.30 -7.45
C VAL A 242 20.76 2.20 -7.93
N THR A 243 21.48 1.57 -7.01
CA THR A 243 22.32 0.40 -7.26
C THR A 243 21.82 -0.85 -6.57
N ASN A 244 20.96 -0.69 -5.57
CA ASN A 244 20.43 -1.77 -4.73
C ASN A 244 21.49 -2.62 -4.03
N ARG A 245 22.64 -2.04 -3.66
CA ARG A 245 23.66 -2.68 -2.82
C ARG A 245 23.31 -2.52 -1.35
N LYS A 246 22.32 -3.28 -0.88
CA LYS A 246 21.71 -3.17 0.46
C LYS A 246 22.45 -4.01 1.52
N GLY A 247 23.26 -4.97 1.08
CA GLY A 247 23.94 -5.92 1.95
C GLY A 247 23.02 -7.03 2.48
N THR A 248 22.01 -7.39 1.70
CA THR A 248 21.01 -8.43 2.02
C THR A 248 20.88 -9.45 0.88
N GLU A 249 20.09 -10.49 1.11
CA GLU A 249 19.66 -11.44 0.07
C GLU A 249 18.90 -10.80 -1.10
N PHE A 250 18.51 -9.54 -0.96
CA PHE A 250 17.77 -8.77 -1.98
C PHE A 250 18.64 -7.72 -2.68
N ASP A 251 19.95 -7.92 -2.73
CA ASP A 251 20.85 -7.05 -3.49
C ASP A 251 20.60 -7.15 -5.01
N GLY A 252 20.81 -6.05 -5.71
CA GLY A 252 20.70 -5.96 -7.16
C GLY A 252 19.32 -5.59 -7.70
N PHE A 253 18.28 -5.52 -6.87
CA PHE A 253 16.94 -5.08 -7.27
C PHE A 253 16.20 -4.37 -6.13
N SER A 254 15.29 -3.50 -6.49
CA SER A 254 14.36 -2.85 -5.56
C SER A 254 13.28 -3.84 -5.11
N VAL A 255 12.92 -3.79 -3.83
CA VAL A 255 11.91 -4.64 -3.22
C VAL A 255 10.68 -3.83 -2.87
N THR A 256 9.50 -4.35 -3.26
CA THR A 256 8.21 -3.73 -2.94
C THR A 256 7.11 -4.78 -2.81
N THR A 257 5.98 -4.41 -2.19
CA THR A 257 4.81 -5.29 -2.14
C THR A 257 3.65 -4.82 -3.03
N PHE A 258 3.61 -3.54 -3.38
CA PHE A 258 2.72 -3.01 -4.41
C PHE A 258 3.28 -1.72 -5.02
N ALA A 259 2.73 -1.29 -6.15
CA ALA A 259 3.11 -0.04 -6.80
C ALA A 259 1.88 0.81 -7.13
N ALA A 260 2.02 2.12 -6.91
CA ALA A 260 1.02 3.09 -7.34
C ALA A 260 1.69 4.45 -7.62
N GLY A 261 1.24 5.12 -8.69
CA GLY A 261 1.79 6.40 -9.11
C GLY A 261 1.16 6.91 -10.41
N GLU A 262 1.94 7.64 -11.17
CA GLU A 262 1.55 8.15 -12.48
C GLU A 262 1.61 7.07 -13.57
N PRO A 263 0.92 7.23 -14.72
CA PRO A 263 0.91 6.24 -15.79
C PRO A 263 2.30 5.83 -16.31
N ASP A 264 3.25 6.76 -16.31
CA ASP A 264 4.63 6.50 -16.75
C ASP A 264 5.32 5.45 -15.86
N LEU A 265 4.98 5.41 -14.57
CA LEU A 265 5.47 4.38 -13.66
C LEU A 265 5.06 2.99 -14.13
N TYR A 266 3.82 2.80 -14.56
CA TYR A 266 3.31 1.50 -14.98
C TYR A 266 3.94 1.04 -16.29
N THR A 267 4.16 1.98 -17.21
CA THR A 267 4.90 1.73 -18.44
C THR A 267 6.34 1.30 -18.15
N TRP A 268 7.00 1.98 -17.21
CA TRP A 268 8.38 1.68 -16.81
C TRP A 268 8.49 0.35 -16.04
N LEU A 269 7.48 -0.02 -15.28
CA LEU A 269 7.46 -1.29 -14.53
C LEU A 269 7.21 -2.51 -15.43
N HIS A 270 6.64 -2.31 -16.64
CA HIS A 270 6.36 -3.43 -17.54
C HIS A 270 7.63 -4.16 -17.95
N GLU A 271 7.72 -5.45 -17.59
CA GLU A 271 8.88 -6.32 -17.80
C GLU A 271 10.20 -5.79 -17.21
N ASN A 272 10.12 -4.93 -16.22
CA ASN A 272 11.29 -4.37 -15.55
C ASN A 272 11.81 -5.31 -14.45
N HIS A 273 13.02 -5.83 -14.65
CA HIS A 273 13.66 -6.75 -13.71
C HIS A 273 14.36 -6.04 -12.53
N ASP A 274 14.49 -4.72 -12.54
CA ASP A 274 15.12 -3.97 -11.46
C ASP A 274 14.19 -3.80 -10.23
N VAL A 275 12.90 -4.17 -10.38
CA VAL A 275 11.92 -4.11 -9.29
C VAL A 275 11.27 -5.48 -9.10
N ARG A 276 11.23 -5.93 -7.85
CA ARG A 276 10.65 -7.22 -7.46
C ARG A 276 9.51 -7.03 -6.46
N PHE A 277 8.39 -7.65 -6.79
CA PHE A 277 7.19 -7.65 -5.96
C PHE A 277 7.17 -8.89 -5.08
N MET A 278 7.03 -8.70 -3.78
CA MET A 278 7.12 -9.77 -2.80
C MET A 278 5.98 -9.67 -1.76
N PRO A 279 5.65 -10.79 -1.08
CA PRO A 279 4.61 -10.79 -0.06
C PRO A 279 4.85 -9.74 1.02
N VAL A 280 3.76 -9.15 1.53
CA VAL A 280 3.83 -8.13 2.60
C VAL A 280 4.51 -8.66 3.87
N GLY A 281 4.32 -9.95 4.21
CA GLY A 281 4.98 -10.58 5.35
C GLY A 281 6.50 -10.60 5.26
N ILE A 282 7.08 -10.36 4.07
CA ILE A 282 8.51 -10.21 3.84
C ILE A 282 8.89 -8.73 3.77
N VAL A 283 8.25 -7.98 2.87
CA VAL A 283 8.60 -6.56 2.64
C VAL A 283 8.40 -5.72 3.89
N ASN A 284 7.30 -5.95 4.61
CA ASN A 284 6.92 -5.20 5.80
C ASN A 284 7.39 -5.85 7.13
N SER A 285 8.18 -6.92 7.08
CA SER A 285 8.76 -7.47 8.30
C SER A 285 9.81 -6.52 8.89
N PRO A 286 9.64 -6.00 10.11
CA PRO A 286 10.67 -5.17 10.76
C PRO A 286 12.03 -5.87 10.85
N GLU A 287 12.03 -7.20 11.01
CA GLU A 287 13.26 -8.01 11.00
C GLU A 287 13.95 -7.96 9.65
N VAL A 288 13.20 -8.11 8.54
CA VAL A 288 13.76 -8.04 7.18
C VAL A 288 14.18 -6.61 6.84
N ILE A 289 13.36 -5.62 7.17
CA ILE A 289 13.69 -4.19 6.99
C ILE A 289 15.00 -3.84 7.70
N SER A 290 15.19 -4.32 8.92
CA SER A 290 16.38 -4.03 9.75
C SER A 290 17.69 -4.60 9.19
N ARG A 291 17.63 -5.62 8.35
CA ARG A 291 18.83 -6.19 7.68
C ARG A 291 19.43 -5.24 6.64
N ASN A 292 18.62 -4.35 6.06
CA ASN A 292 19.13 -3.34 5.14
C ASN A 292 19.99 -2.34 5.91
N ARG A 293 21.23 -2.14 5.46
CA ARG A 293 22.14 -1.16 6.07
C ARG A 293 21.69 0.26 5.75
N ASN A 294 21.87 1.17 6.70
CA ASN A 294 21.50 2.58 6.55
C ASN A 294 20.05 2.74 6.06
N MET A 295 19.13 1.95 6.62
CA MET A 295 17.71 2.02 6.24
C MET A 295 17.10 3.33 6.67
N VAL A 296 16.61 4.12 5.72
CA VAL A 296 15.90 5.38 5.99
C VAL A 296 14.46 5.27 5.48
N SER A 297 13.52 5.41 6.40
CA SER A 297 12.10 5.48 6.08
C SER A 297 11.56 6.89 6.24
N ILE A 298 10.61 7.27 5.36
CA ILE A 298 9.95 8.57 5.37
C ILE A 298 8.45 8.35 5.46
N ASN A 299 7.88 8.68 6.62
CA ASN A 299 6.47 8.49 6.93
C ASN A 299 5.81 9.82 7.31
N GLY A 300 4.53 9.97 6.99
CA GLY A 300 3.72 11.11 7.40
C GLY A 300 3.02 10.86 8.72
N ALA A 301 2.56 11.93 9.37
CA ALA A 301 1.69 11.87 10.53
C ALA A 301 0.62 12.95 10.49
N MET A 302 -0.50 12.75 11.19
CA MET A 302 -1.55 13.76 11.35
C MET A 302 -1.22 14.74 12.47
N ALA A 303 -0.71 14.25 13.59
CA ALA A 303 -0.30 15.06 14.73
C ALA A 303 0.73 14.31 15.59
N ILE A 304 1.51 15.08 16.35
CA ILE A 304 2.42 14.57 17.39
C ILE A 304 2.29 15.44 18.64
N ASP A 305 2.43 14.86 19.83
CA ASP A 305 2.49 15.62 21.07
C ASP A 305 3.92 15.75 21.62
N LEU A 306 4.09 16.65 22.61
CA LEU A 306 5.41 16.90 23.23
C LEU A 306 5.95 15.70 24.03
N SER A 307 5.15 14.67 24.26
CA SER A 307 5.63 13.40 24.83
C SER A 307 6.08 12.39 23.77
N GLY A 308 5.90 12.70 22.48
CA GLY A 308 6.30 11.88 21.35
C GLY A 308 5.24 10.88 20.88
N GLN A 309 3.98 10.98 21.34
CA GLN A 309 2.90 10.15 20.82
C GLN A 309 2.44 10.67 19.46
N VAL A 310 2.15 9.78 18.51
CA VAL A 310 1.81 10.12 17.12
C VAL A 310 0.43 9.60 16.74
N ILE A 311 -0.35 10.44 16.09
CA ILE A 311 -1.58 10.08 15.37
C ILE A 311 -1.26 10.11 13.88
N ALA A 312 -1.49 9.00 13.16
CA ALA A 312 -1.24 8.92 11.72
C ALA A 312 -2.46 8.52 10.89
N ASP A 313 -3.46 7.87 11.47
CA ASP A 313 -4.56 7.24 10.74
C ASP A 313 -5.96 7.76 11.11
N SER A 314 -6.07 8.65 12.09
CA SER A 314 -7.35 9.19 12.57
C SER A 314 -7.33 10.71 12.71
N ILE A 315 -8.51 11.33 12.65
CA ILE A 315 -8.71 12.77 12.89
C ILE A 315 -9.91 12.93 13.83
N ASN A 316 -9.71 13.61 14.97
CA ASN A 316 -10.75 13.85 15.98
C ASN A 316 -11.48 12.54 16.39
N GLY A 317 -10.75 11.46 16.59
CA GLY A 317 -11.29 10.17 16.98
C GLY A 317 -12.03 9.41 15.87
N LYS A 318 -12.12 9.96 14.65
CA LYS A 318 -12.69 9.27 13.49
C LYS A 318 -11.60 8.66 12.63
N GLN A 319 -11.79 7.42 12.18
CA GLN A 319 -10.88 6.78 11.23
C GLN A 319 -10.84 7.60 9.93
N PHE A 320 -9.64 7.96 9.50
CA PHE A 320 -9.38 8.76 8.31
C PHE A 320 -8.66 7.95 7.22
N SER A 321 -7.65 7.18 7.61
CA SER A 321 -6.90 6.30 6.71
C SER A 321 -6.77 4.90 7.32
N GLY A 322 -5.68 4.24 7.18
CA GLY A 322 -5.32 3.01 7.86
C GLY A 322 -3.90 3.11 8.37
N ILE A 323 -3.49 2.14 9.15
CA ILE A 323 -2.13 2.05 9.66
C ILE A 323 -1.18 1.73 8.49
N GLY A 324 -1.60 0.84 7.56
CA GLY A 324 -0.75 0.37 6.47
C GLY A 324 0.53 -0.22 7.01
N GLY A 325 1.65 0.09 6.38
CA GLY A 325 2.99 -0.28 6.83
C GLY A 325 3.68 0.76 7.70
N HIS A 326 2.96 1.77 8.20
CA HIS A 326 3.55 2.84 8.99
C HIS A 326 4.36 2.30 10.17
N GLU A 327 3.77 1.45 11.01
CA GLU A 327 4.45 0.85 12.17
C GLU A 327 5.62 -0.06 11.77
N ASP A 328 5.51 -0.78 10.65
CA ASP A 328 6.55 -1.65 10.14
C ASP A 328 7.81 -0.85 9.78
N PHE A 329 7.63 0.28 9.07
CA PHE A 329 8.68 1.17 8.61
C PHE A 329 9.06 2.28 9.61
N VAL A 330 8.39 2.38 10.74
CA VAL A 330 8.88 3.10 11.93
C VAL A 330 9.80 2.19 12.75
N SER A 331 9.37 0.97 13.01
CA SER A 331 10.11 0.02 13.86
C SER A 331 11.37 -0.55 13.18
N GLY A 332 11.25 -0.98 11.92
CA GLY A 332 12.34 -1.67 11.21
C GLY A 332 13.63 -0.86 11.08
N PRO A 333 13.60 0.41 10.62
CA PRO A 333 14.79 1.25 10.52
C PRO A 333 15.48 1.48 11.85
N GLY A 334 14.73 1.60 12.96
CA GLY A 334 15.30 1.74 14.29
C GLY A 334 16.14 0.55 14.75
N LEU A 335 15.97 -0.60 14.13
CA LEU A 335 16.76 -1.83 14.38
C LEU A 335 17.90 -2.00 13.36
N SER A 336 17.93 -1.22 12.28
CA SER A 336 18.97 -1.27 11.24
C SER A 336 20.25 -0.58 11.70
N THR A 337 21.40 -1.09 11.30
CA THR A 337 22.69 -0.42 11.53
C THR A 337 22.71 0.94 10.82
N HIS A 338 22.81 2.02 11.60
CA HIS A 338 22.71 3.41 11.16
C HIS A 338 21.38 3.78 10.48
N GLY A 339 20.33 3.00 10.72
CA GLY A 339 19.00 3.31 10.20
C GLY A 339 18.35 4.51 10.89
N ARG A 340 17.38 5.13 10.22
CA ARG A 340 16.57 6.24 10.74
C ARG A 340 15.12 6.12 10.27
N SER A 341 14.20 6.40 11.17
CA SER A 341 12.79 6.60 10.83
C SER A 341 12.44 8.07 10.93
N LEU A 342 12.11 8.68 9.80
CA LEU A 342 11.74 10.09 9.72
C LEU A 342 10.22 10.22 9.71
N LEU A 343 9.65 10.89 10.71
CA LEU A 343 8.26 11.32 10.75
C LEU A 343 8.18 12.77 10.28
N CYS A 344 7.61 12.98 9.11
CA CYS A 344 7.59 14.26 8.43
C CYS A 344 6.16 14.83 8.40
N LEU A 345 5.95 16.01 8.98
CA LEU A 345 4.65 16.67 8.99
C LEU A 345 4.79 18.20 9.06
N PRO A 346 3.97 18.96 8.30
CA PRO A 346 3.84 20.39 8.54
C PRO A 346 3.37 20.65 9.97
N SER A 347 3.96 21.62 10.65
CA SER A 347 3.64 21.98 12.04
C SER A 347 2.20 22.48 12.22
N THR A 348 1.56 22.91 11.14
CA THR A 348 0.19 23.43 11.13
C THR A 348 -0.61 22.91 9.95
N SER A 349 -1.93 22.98 10.06
CA SER A 349 -2.88 22.80 8.95
C SER A 349 -3.96 23.87 9.00
N VAL A 350 -4.62 24.13 7.87
CA VAL A 350 -5.76 25.05 7.81
C VAL A 350 -7.04 24.24 7.67
N VAL A 351 -7.94 24.37 8.64
CA VAL A 351 -9.25 23.71 8.64
C VAL A 351 -10.33 24.79 8.76
N ASN A 352 -11.21 24.88 7.76
CA ASN A 352 -12.25 25.90 7.70
C ASN A 352 -11.75 27.35 7.90
N GLY A 353 -10.56 27.66 7.36
CA GLY A 353 -9.92 28.99 7.47
C GLY A 353 -9.21 29.23 8.82
N VAL A 354 -9.20 28.26 9.72
CA VAL A 354 -8.51 28.37 11.02
C VAL A 354 -7.20 27.59 10.96
N VAL A 355 -6.11 28.22 11.38
CA VAL A 355 -4.80 27.56 11.53
C VAL A 355 -4.81 26.72 12.79
N ILE A 356 -4.54 25.42 12.63
CA ILE A 356 -4.50 24.45 13.73
C ILE A 356 -3.09 23.88 13.82
N SER A 357 -2.52 23.84 15.05
CA SER A 357 -1.24 23.18 15.30
C SER A 357 -1.39 21.65 15.17
N ARG A 358 -0.43 21.01 14.50
CA ARG A 358 -0.27 19.56 14.45
C ARG A 358 0.76 19.05 15.46
N ILE A 359 1.49 19.98 16.09
CA ILE A 359 2.34 19.71 17.25
C ILE A 359 1.55 20.13 18.49
N LEU A 360 1.19 19.15 19.32
CA LEU A 360 0.28 19.34 20.44
C LEU A 360 1.06 19.33 21.76
N GLY A 361 0.63 20.12 22.74
CA GLY A 361 1.20 20.02 24.09
C GLY A 361 0.93 18.65 24.73
N ARG A 362 -0.28 18.12 24.50
CA ARG A 362 -0.75 16.81 24.92
C ARG A 362 -1.84 16.33 23.95
N MET A 363 -1.89 15.01 23.67
CA MET A 363 -3.00 14.45 22.91
C MET A 363 -4.33 14.70 23.63
N PRO A 364 -5.40 15.04 22.89
CA PRO A 364 -6.75 15.08 23.42
C PRO A 364 -7.16 13.73 24.00
N GLU A 365 -8.03 13.75 25.00
CA GLU A 365 -8.57 12.54 25.58
C GLU A 365 -9.35 11.72 24.53
N GLY A 366 -9.16 10.41 24.53
CA GLY A 366 -9.76 9.51 23.53
C GLY A 366 -9.08 9.50 22.15
N SER A 367 -7.91 10.15 21.99
CA SER A 367 -7.13 10.06 20.77
C SER A 367 -6.63 8.65 20.52
N VAL A 368 -6.68 8.23 19.26
CA VAL A 368 -6.08 6.96 18.83
C VAL A 368 -4.62 7.21 18.53
N VAL A 369 -3.72 6.66 19.37
CA VAL A 369 -2.27 6.74 19.17
C VAL A 369 -1.86 5.64 18.21
N THR A 370 -1.37 6.02 17.02
CA THR A 370 -0.89 5.08 16.01
C THR A 370 0.53 4.62 16.37
N THR A 371 1.45 5.57 16.63
CA THR A 371 2.84 5.25 16.98
C THR A 371 3.13 5.63 18.44
N PRO A 372 3.51 4.68 19.30
CA PRO A 372 3.90 4.97 20.66
C PRO A 372 5.26 5.68 20.70
N ARG A 373 5.43 6.59 21.68
CA ARG A 373 6.58 7.48 21.80
C ARG A 373 7.97 6.82 21.79
N HIS A 374 8.06 5.55 22.19
CA HIS A 374 9.33 4.81 22.25
C HIS A 374 9.81 4.30 20.89
N GLN A 375 8.97 4.40 19.86
CA GLN A 375 9.33 4.03 18.48
C GLN A 375 9.70 5.26 17.62
N VAL A 376 9.39 6.47 18.08
CA VAL A 376 9.69 7.71 17.36
C VAL A 376 11.19 8.00 17.44
N ASP A 377 11.84 8.14 16.27
CA ASP A 377 13.27 8.45 16.14
C ASP A 377 13.47 9.94 15.80
N VAL A 378 13.09 10.35 14.60
CA VAL A 378 13.27 11.73 14.13
C VAL A 378 11.93 12.33 13.69
N VAL A 379 11.65 13.55 14.09
CA VAL A 379 10.48 14.33 13.67
C VAL A 379 10.96 15.58 12.93
N ILE A 380 10.43 15.83 11.75
CA ILE A 380 10.76 16.95 10.86
C ILE A 380 9.50 17.72 10.51
#